data_bb476d143417ddc2cf34a5151295a905
#
_entry.id   bb476d143417ddc2cf34a5151295a905
#
_cell.length_a   1.000
_cell.length_b   1.000
_cell.length_c   1.000
_cell.angle_alpha   90.00
_cell.angle_beta   90.00
_cell.angle_gamma   90.00
#
_symmetry.space_group_name_H-M   'P 1'
#
loop_
_entity.id
_entity.type
_entity.pdbx_description
1 polymer ?
#
loop_
_entity_poly.entity_id
_entity_poly.type
_entity_poly.pdbx_seq_one_letter_code
_entity_poly.pdbx_strand_id
1 'polypeptide(L)'
;NHPSGSYWSDLRIKHGYKDPHNIKMWCLGNEMDGEWQVGHKTSNEYGRLVHEVAKSMRKFDSSLELIIAGSSSEAMKTYPDWEREILEHSYDSIDYIALHKYWTNYDKNTTSYLSSSIPLQEYISTVEGTIDYVKAKKRSKKQIKISFDEWNPWYHTRDMQTQNYLDKNLCLIFDQYFFLKDEADCHYYITVGPVLPLRHGLR
;
A
#
# COMPACT_ATOMS: atom_id res chain seq x y z
N ASN A 1 20.31 -2.37 6.14
CA ASN A 1 21.20 -1.20 5.99
C ASN A 1 22.48 -1.27 6.84
N HIS A 2 22.69 -2.33 7.63
CA HIS A 2 23.91 -2.48 8.45
C HIS A 2 25.16 -2.65 7.55
N PRO A 3 26.25 -1.92 7.78
CA PRO A 3 27.42 -1.95 6.89
C PRO A 3 28.14 -3.30 6.90
N SER A 4 28.48 -3.85 8.05
CA SER A 4 29.17 -5.15 8.22
C SER A 4 29.05 -5.63 9.66
N GLY A 5 29.50 -6.87 9.94
CA GLY A 5 29.57 -7.41 11.31
C GLY A 5 28.26 -8.04 11.81
N SER A 6 27.28 -8.23 10.96
CA SER A 6 26.11 -9.09 11.22
C SER A 6 26.04 -10.19 10.18
N TYR A 7 25.44 -11.34 10.51
CA TYR A 7 25.30 -12.45 9.59
C TYR A 7 24.76 -12.00 8.22
N TRP A 8 23.70 -11.17 8.21
CA TRP A 8 23.03 -10.74 6.98
C TRP A 8 23.85 -9.71 6.21
N SER A 9 24.55 -8.79 6.88
CA SER A 9 25.44 -7.84 6.22
C SER A 9 26.65 -8.53 5.59
N ASP A 10 27.21 -9.51 6.29
CA ASP A 10 28.36 -10.27 5.80
C ASP A 10 27.95 -11.20 4.66
N LEU A 11 26.75 -11.80 4.70
CA LEU A 11 26.18 -12.56 3.59
C LEU A 11 25.97 -11.68 2.35
N ARG A 12 25.45 -10.47 2.51
CA ARG A 12 25.34 -9.49 1.41
C ARG A 12 26.70 -9.22 0.77
N ILE A 13 27.73 -8.96 1.60
CA ILE A 13 29.09 -8.72 1.13
C ILE A 13 29.62 -9.94 0.36
N LYS A 14 29.41 -11.13 0.89
CA LYS A 14 29.78 -12.39 0.24
C LYS A 14 29.11 -12.56 -1.13
N HIS A 15 27.89 -12.04 -1.30
CA HIS A 15 27.17 -12.05 -2.58
C HIS A 15 27.64 -10.92 -3.54
N GLY A 16 28.68 -10.16 -3.19
CA GLY A 16 29.27 -9.13 -4.06
C GLY A 16 28.76 -7.70 -3.80
N TYR A 17 27.86 -7.50 -2.86
CA TYR A 17 27.31 -6.17 -2.52
C TYR A 17 28.00 -5.62 -1.28
N LYS A 18 29.12 -4.93 -1.50
CA LYS A 18 29.97 -4.40 -0.41
C LYS A 18 29.20 -3.39 0.45
N ASP A 19 28.51 -2.45 -0.18
CA ASP A 19 27.82 -1.37 0.50
C ASP A 19 26.37 -1.75 0.83
N PRO A 20 25.78 -1.18 1.91
CA PRO A 20 24.35 -1.31 2.19
C PRO A 20 23.49 -0.80 1.03
N HIS A 21 22.37 -1.48 0.74
CA HIS A 21 21.41 -1.03 -0.26
C HIS A 21 20.72 0.28 0.10
N ASN A 22 20.81 0.69 1.36
CA ASN A 22 20.28 1.95 1.88
C ASN A 22 18.77 2.16 1.61
N ILE A 23 17.99 1.08 1.73
CA ILE A 23 16.53 1.15 1.60
C ILE A 23 15.98 1.96 2.76
N LYS A 24 15.28 3.05 2.44
CA LYS A 24 14.74 3.98 3.44
C LYS A 24 13.26 3.78 3.71
N MET A 25 12.49 3.39 2.73
CA MET A 25 11.04 3.22 2.83
C MET A 25 10.69 1.75 3.12
N TRP A 26 9.86 1.52 4.14
CA TRP A 26 9.49 0.17 4.60
C TRP A 26 8.01 0.09 4.93
N CYS A 27 7.33 -0.89 4.34
CA CYS A 27 5.98 -1.27 4.73
C CYS A 27 6.04 -2.17 5.98
N LEU A 28 5.20 -1.87 6.96
CA LEU A 28 5.13 -2.58 8.25
C LEU A 28 4.05 -3.66 8.27
N GLY A 29 3.65 -4.14 7.14
CA GLY A 29 2.66 -5.18 6.91
C GLY A 29 2.05 -5.02 5.52
N ASN A 30 1.22 -5.99 5.13
CA ASN A 30 0.48 -5.98 3.89
C ASN A 30 -0.91 -6.58 4.12
N GLU A 31 -1.97 -5.84 3.77
CA GLU A 31 -3.37 -6.29 3.88
C GLU A 31 -3.71 -6.97 5.21
N MET A 32 -3.28 -6.36 6.32
CA MET A 32 -3.34 -6.96 7.65
C MET A 32 -4.77 -7.10 8.20
N ASP A 33 -5.74 -6.46 7.57
CA ASP A 33 -7.19 -6.57 7.83
C ASP A 33 -7.83 -7.77 7.11
N GLY A 34 -7.12 -8.40 6.17
CA GLY A 34 -7.63 -9.49 5.35
C GLY A 34 -7.45 -10.86 5.98
N GLU A 35 -8.54 -11.61 6.17
CA GLU A 35 -8.50 -12.98 6.73
C GLU A 35 -7.72 -13.97 5.85
N TRP A 36 -7.43 -13.62 4.60
CA TRP A 36 -6.59 -14.43 3.70
C TRP A 36 -5.09 -14.32 4.00
N GLN A 37 -4.68 -13.29 4.77
CA GLN A 37 -3.28 -13.09 5.11
C GLN A 37 -2.88 -13.94 6.32
N VAL A 38 -1.74 -14.62 6.22
CA VAL A 38 -1.13 -15.28 7.36
C VAL A 38 -0.70 -14.22 8.38
N GLY A 39 -1.26 -14.29 9.57
CA GLY A 39 -0.96 -13.31 10.63
C GLY A 39 -1.81 -12.04 10.56
N HIS A 40 -2.96 -12.06 9.85
CA HIS A 40 -3.93 -10.99 9.92
C HIS A 40 -4.27 -10.63 11.36
N LYS A 41 -4.73 -9.44 11.61
CA LYS A 41 -4.96 -8.92 12.97
C LYS A 41 -6.22 -8.06 13.01
N THR A 42 -6.70 -7.85 14.23
CA THR A 42 -7.60 -6.75 14.47
C THR A 42 -6.86 -5.40 14.33
N SER A 43 -7.57 -4.34 14.05
CA SER A 43 -7.02 -2.99 13.94
C SER A 43 -6.23 -2.58 15.19
N ASN A 44 -6.74 -2.94 16.37
CA ASN A 44 -6.07 -2.66 17.65
C ASN A 44 -4.73 -3.40 17.78
N GLU A 45 -4.71 -4.71 17.52
CA GLU A 45 -3.50 -5.53 17.59
C GLU A 45 -2.45 -5.04 16.59
N TYR A 46 -2.88 -4.75 15.36
CA TYR A 46 -1.99 -4.28 14.31
C TYR A 46 -1.44 -2.88 14.60
N GLY A 47 -2.27 -1.93 14.98
CA GLY A 47 -1.84 -0.57 15.30
C GLY A 47 -0.82 -0.54 16.45
N ARG A 48 -1.02 -1.35 17.49
CA ARG A 48 -0.06 -1.51 18.59
C ARG A 48 1.25 -2.14 18.14
N LEU A 49 1.17 -3.21 17.34
CA LEU A 49 2.36 -3.88 16.79
C LEU A 49 3.19 -2.90 15.96
N VAL A 50 2.56 -2.16 15.05
CA VAL A 50 3.24 -1.16 14.22
C VAL A 50 3.93 -0.10 15.07
N HIS A 51 3.27 0.40 16.11
CA HIS A 51 3.88 1.38 17.01
C HIS A 51 5.21 0.88 17.60
N GLU A 52 5.25 -0.34 18.12
CA GLU A 52 6.46 -0.90 18.73
C GLU A 52 7.54 -1.24 17.69
N VAL A 53 7.14 -1.78 16.53
CA VAL A 53 8.06 -2.07 15.43
C VAL A 53 8.69 -0.77 14.91
N ALA A 54 7.89 0.26 14.67
CA ALA A 54 8.36 1.55 14.19
C ALA A 54 9.36 2.19 15.16
N LYS A 55 9.07 2.14 16.47
CA LYS A 55 10.02 2.62 17.49
C LYS A 55 11.37 1.89 17.42
N SER A 56 11.33 0.58 17.27
CA SER A 56 12.53 -0.24 17.16
C SER A 56 13.33 0.07 15.90
N MET A 57 12.66 0.19 14.76
CA MET A 57 13.29 0.52 13.49
C MET A 57 13.93 1.92 13.51
N ARG A 58 13.24 2.92 14.08
CA ARG A 58 13.79 4.28 14.18
C ARG A 58 14.93 4.42 15.17
N LYS A 59 15.01 3.56 16.18
CA LYS A 59 16.21 3.48 17.04
C LYS A 59 17.44 2.99 16.27
N PHE A 60 17.21 2.12 15.29
CA PHE A 60 18.28 1.63 14.42
C PHE A 60 18.68 2.67 13.37
N ASP A 61 17.70 3.27 12.69
CA ASP A 61 17.91 4.31 11.68
C ASP A 61 16.74 5.30 11.71
N SER A 62 16.99 6.49 12.25
CA SER A 62 15.97 7.54 12.40
C SER A 62 15.52 8.15 11.08
N SER A 63 16.26 7.91 9.98
CA SER A 63 15.93 8.42 8.64
C SER A 63 15.00 7.50 7.84
N LEU A 64 14.51 6.40 8.43
CA LEU A 64 13.57 5.52 7.76
C LEU A 64 12.21 6.20 7.58
N GLU A 65 11.57 5.93 6.46
CA GLU A 65 10.20 6.28 6.16
C GLU A 65 9.33 5.02 6.29
N LEU A 66 8.31 5.08 7.14
CA LEU A 66 7.54 3.90 7.54
C LEU A 66 6.10 4.01 7.07
N ILE A 67 5.62 2.93 6.43
CA ILE A 67 4.28 2.83 5.86
C ILE A 67 3.48 1.81 6.68
N ILE A 68 2.28 2.19 7.14
CA ILE A 68 1.32 1.28 7.77
C ILE A 68 0.32 0.78 6.71
N ALA A 69 -0.07 -0.47 6.78
CA ALA A 69 -1.11 -1.00 5.89
C ALA A 69 -2.48 -0.45 6.27
N GLY A 70 -3.10 0.29 5.38
CA GLY A 70 -4.51 0.65 5.46
C GLY A 70 -5.40 -0.53 5.10
N SER A 71 -6.70 -0.29 4.88
CA SER A 71 -7.62 -1.32 4.42
C SER A 71 -7.21 -1.88 3.07
N SER A 72 -7.35 -3.19 2.90
CA SER A 72 -7.06 -3.90 1.64
C SER A 72 -7.96 -3.41 0.48
N SER A 73 -9.10 -2.83 0.81
CA SER A 73 -9.98 -2.08 -0.10
C SER A 73 -11.06 -1.35 0.70
N GLU A 74 -11.75 -0.42 0.05
CA GLU A 74 -12.93 0.26 0.62
C GLU A 74 -14.12 -0.67 0.88
N ALA A 75 -14.10 -1.89 0.32
CA ALA A 75 -15.14 -2.90 0.52
C ALA A 75 -14.95 -3.73 1.80
N MET A 76 -13.86 -3.55 2.53
CA MET A 76 -13.62 -4.27 3.79
C MET A 76 -14.64 -3.86 4.85
N LYS A 77 -15.13 -4.84 5.61
CA LYS A 77 -16.11 -4.60 6.70
C LYS A 77 -15.57 -3.68 7.80
N THR A 78 -14.27 -3.62 7.94
CA THR A 78 -13.56 -2.81 8.94
C THR A 78 -13.29 -1.39 8.48
N TYR A 79 -13.47 -1.11 7.19
CA TYR A 79 -13.30 0.23 6.63
C TYR A 79 -14.49 1.15 6.98
N PRO A 80 -14.28 2.43 7.32
CA PRO A 80 -13.00 3.14 7.52
C PRO A 80 -12.49 3.13 8.98
N ASP A 81 -13.11 2.36 9.87
CA ASP A 81 -12.70 2.26 11.28
C ASP A 81 -11.30 1.69 11.44
N TRP A 82 -10.89 0.82 10.51
CA TRP A 82 -9.53 0.29 10.46
C TRP A 82 -8.49 1.43 10.43
N GLU A 83 -8.60 2.34 9.50
CA GLU A 83 -7.71 3.49 9.36
C GLU A 83 -7.66 4.33 10.61
N ARG A 84 -8.83 4.63 11.18
CA ARG A 84 -8.92 5.44 12.39
C ARG A 84 -8.17 4.78 13.55
N GLU A 85 -8.41 3.50 13.81
CA GLU A 85 -7.86 2.82 14.97
C GLU A 85 -6.36 2.58 14.85
N ILE A 86 -5.87 2.14 13.69
CA ILE A 86 -4.43 1.95 13.49
C ILE A 86 -3.65 3.26 13.58
N LEU A 87 -4.23 4.36 13.07
CA LEU A 87 -3.64 5.69 13.18
C LEU A 87 -3.66 6.21 14.62
N GLU A 88 -4.71 5.96 15.39
CA GLU A 88 -4.75 6.34 16.80
C GLU A 88 -3.60 5.73 17.61
N HIS A 89 -3.17 4.53 17.28
CA HIS A 89 -2.04 3.86 17.92
C HIS A 89 -0.68 4.35 17.42
N SER A 90 -0.54 4.60 16.13
CA SER A 90 0.77 4.70 15.48
C SER A 90 1.10 6.06 14.85
N TYR A 91 0.21 7.04 14.88
CA TYR A 91 0.30 8.31 14.14
C TYR A 91 1.68 8.96 14.17
N ASP A 92 2.27 9.08 15.36
CA ASP A 92 3.56 9.76 15.53
C ASP A 92 4.75 8.91 15.07
N SER A 93 4.54 7.62 14.82
CA SER A 93 5.58 6.64 14.52
C SER A 93 5.72 6.31 13.03
N ILE A 94 4.73 6.65 12.20
CA ILE A 94 4.68 6.32 10.76
C ILE A 94 4.64 7.58 9.91
N ASP A 95 4.89 7.45 8.61
CA ASP A 95 4.91 8.57 7.65
C ASP A 95 3.85 8.44 6.57
N TYR A 96 3.44 7.20 6.26
CA TYR A 96 2.46 6.92 5.23
C TYR A 96 1.45 5.88 5.70
N ILE A 97 0.26 5.90 5.09
CA ILE A 97 -0.71 4.82 5.11
C ILE A 97 -0.88 4.25 3.70
N ALA A 98 -0.74 2.93 3.55
CA ALA A 98 -0.90 2.24 2.28
C ALA A 98 -2.38 2.05 1.95
N LEU A 99 -2.73 2.20 0.67
CA LEU A 99 -4.04 1.88 0.13
C LEU A 99 -3.88 0.98 -1.09
N HIS A 100 -4.80 0.04 -1.22
CA HIS A 100 -4.85 -0.91 -2.33
C HIS A 100 -6.18 -0.81 -3.08
N LYS A 101 -6.16 -1.04 -4.39
CA LYS A 101 -7.36 -1.11 -5.20
C LYS A 101 -7.18 -1.99 -6.42
N TYR A 102 -8.04 -2.98 -6.54
CA TYR A 102 -8.18 -3.78 -7.74
C TYR A 102 -9.54 -3.53 -8.40
N TRP A 103 -9.54 -3.39 -9.71
CA TRP A 103 -10.77 -3.19 -10.50
C TRP A 103 -11.10 -4.42 -11.31
N THR A 104 -12.35 -4.86 -11.23
CA THR A 104 -12.86 -5.99 -11.99
C THR A 104 -14.15 -5.61 -12.68
N ASN A 105 -14.27 -5.91 -13.97
CA ASN A 105 -15.48 -5.70 -14.73
C ASN A 105 -16.41 -6.93 -14.64
N TYR A 106 -16.92 -7.20 -13.43
CA TYR A 106 -17.82 -8.34 -13.21
C TYR A 106 -19.10 -8.27 -14.06
N ASP A 107 -19.66 -7.07 -14.18
CA ASP A 107 -20.93 -6.85 -14.87
C ASP A 107 -20.78 -6.78 -16.39
N LYS A 108 -19.56 -6.90 -16.90
CA LYS A 108 -19.23 -6.72 -18.33
C LYS A 108 -19.75 -5.41 -18.91
N ASN A 109 -19.83 -4.38 -18.06
CA ASN A 109 -20.29 -3.05 -18.41
C ASN A 109 -19.10 -2.09 -18.52
N THR A 110 -18.68 -1.81 -19.74
CA THR A 110 -17.54 -0.95 -20.02
C THR A 110 -17.70 0.47 -19.46
N THR A 111 -18.90 1.05 -19.54
CA THR A 111 -19.16 2.39 -19.04
C THR A 111 -19.00 2.46 -17.52
N SER A 112 -19.59 1.54 -16.79
CA SER A 112 -19.45 1.42 -15.34
C SER A 112 -17.98 1.21 -14.93
N TYR A 113 -17.30 0.34 -15.65
CA TYR A 113 -15.88 0.06 -15.41
C TYR A 113 -14.98 1.29 -15.63
N LEU A 114 -15.20 2.04 -16.72
CA LEU A 114 -14.42 3.25 -17.00
C LEU A 114 -14.72 4.38 -16.01
N SER A 115 -15.89 4.41 -15.38
CA SER A 115 -16.24 5.38 -14.33
C SER A 115 -15.75 4.99 -12.93
N SER A 116 -15.07 3.88 -12.77
CA SER A 116 -14.60 3.37 -11.46
C SER A 116 -13.50 4.20 -10.79
N SER A 117 -12.99 5.23 -11.47
CA SER A 117 -12.14 6.26 -10.86
C SER A 117 -12.88 7.15 -9.85
N ILE A 118 -14.21 7.30 -9.97
CA ILE A 118 -15.02 8.11 -9.05
C ILE A 118 -15.03 7.51 -7.64
N PRO A 119 -15.39 6.24 -7.44
CA PRO A 119 -15.27 5.59 -6.12
C PRO A 119 -13.86 5.61 -5.54
N LEU A 120 -12.82 5.58 -6.37
CA LEU A 120 -11.45 5.69 -5.87
C LEU A 120 -11.19 7.06 -5.24
N GLN A 121 -11.69 8.14 -5.86
CA GLN A 121 -11.54 9.48 -5.28
C GLN A 121 -12.25 9.59 -3.92
N GLU A 122 -13.42 8.96 -3.78
CA GLU A 122 -14.14 8.90 -2.50
C GLU A 122 -13.36 8.10 -1.44
N TYR A 123 -12.76 6.96 -1.84
CA TYR A 123 -11.90 6.17 -0.97
C TYR A 123 -10.73 6.99 -0.43
N ILE A 124 -9.98 7.63 -1.31
CA ILE A 124 -8.84 8.48 -0.94
C ILE A 124 -9.29 9.61 -0.02
N SER A 125 -10.35 10.34 -0.38
CA SER A 125 -10.85 11.48 0.40
C SER A 125 -11.32 11.06 1.81
N THR A 126 -11.89 9.88 1.95
CA THR A 126 -12.31 9.34 3.25
C THR A 126 -11.10 9.04 4.13
N VAL A 127 -10.04 8.46 3.55
CA VAL A 127 -8.81 8.19 4.30
C VAL A 127 -8.10 9.50 4.68
N GLU A 128 -8.06 10.49 3.79
CA GLU A 128 -7.54 11.82 4.11
C GLU A 128 -8.30 12.47 5.27
N GLY A 129 -9.63 12.43 5.23
CA GLY A 129 -10.47 12.91 6.32
C GLY A 129 -10.21 12.17 7.64
N THR A 130 -9.93 10.88 7.57
CA THR A 130 -9.59 10.06 8.74
C THR A 130 -8.22 10.43 9.31
N ILE A 131 -7.24 10.67 8.44
CA ILE A 131 -5.91 11.17 8.84
C ILE A 131 -6.06 12.51 9.56
N ASP A 132 -6.81 13.43 9.00
CA ASP A 132 -7.03 14.77 9.58
C ASP A 132 -7.78 14.70 10.91
N TYR A 133 -8.77 13.84 11.03
CA TYR A 133 -9.46 13.57 12.29
C TYR A 133 -8.50 13.11 13.39
N VAL A 134 -7.68 12.10 13.11
CA VAL A 134 -6.73 11.56 14.09
C VAL A 134 -5.65 12.59 14.41
N LYS A 135 -5.16 13.32 13.41
CA LYS A 135 -4.23 14.44 13.58
C LYS A 135 -4.76 15.48 14.57
N ALA A 136 -6.01 15.91 14.38
CA ALA A 136 -6.66 16.87 15.26
C ALA A 136 -6.84 16.31 16.68
N LYS A 137 -7.30 15.07 16.81
CA LYS A 137 -7.49 14.36 18.09
C LYS A 137 -6.18 14.28 18.87
N LYS A 138 -5.07 13.98 18.20
CA LYS A 138 -3.72 13.90 18.80
C LYS A 138 -3.05 15.26 18.96
N ARG A 139 -3.62 16.33 18.40
CA ARG A 139 -3.00 17.66 18.34
C ARG A 139 -1.60 17.62 17.70
N SER A 140 -1.39 16.68 16.77
CA SER A 140 -0.12 16.49 16.08
C SER A 140 0.08 17.54 14.98
N LYS A 141 1.32 17.95 14.76
CA LYS A 141 1.71 18.79 13.62
C LYS A 141 2.22 17.94 12.43
N LYS A 142 2.41 16.65 12.65
CA LYS A 142 2.86 15.73 11.61
C LYS A 142 1.78 15.55 10.56
N GLN A 143 2.17 15.45 9.29
CA GLN A 143 1.31 15.08 8.19
C GLN A 143 1.63 13.64 7.78
N ILE A 144 0.64 12.77 7.83
CA ILE A 144 0.70 11.44 7.24
C ILE A 144 0.29 11.57 5.77
N LYS A 145 1.03 10.89 4.91
CA LYS A 145 0.77 10.85 3.47
C LYS A 145 0.11 9.50 3.10
N ILE A 146 -0.52 9.45 1.95
CA ILE A 146 -1.05 8.21 1.38
C ILE A 146 0.02 7.60 0.46
N SER A 147 0.26 6.30 0.62
CA SER A 147 0.99 5.45 -0.32
C SER A 147 -0.02 4.59 -1.07
N PHE A 148 -0.27 4.89 -2.33
CA PHE A 148 -1.11 4.04 -3.17
C PHE A 148 -0.19 3.05 -3.89
N ASP A 149 0.13 1.92 -3.25
CA ASP A 149 1.28 1.09 -3.58
C ASP A 149 0.93 -0.29 -4.15
N GLU A 150 -0.37 -0.65 -4.14
CA GLU A 150 -0.84 -1.88 -4.79
C GLU A 150 -2.16 -1.63 -5.54
N TRP A 151 -2.12 -1.70 -6.86
CA TRP A 151 -3.29 -1.46 -7.70
C TRP A 151 -3.14 -2.08 -9.08
N ASN A 152 -4.26 -2.61 -9.63
CA ASN A 152 -4.28 -3.06 -11.02
C ASN A 152 -5.73 -3.36 -11.49
N PRO A 153 -6.00 -3.32 -12.79
CA PRO A 153 -7.14 -4.04 -13.35
C PRO A 153 -7.00 -5.55 -13.11
N TRP A 154 -8.01 -6.14 -12.50
CA TRP A 154 -7.99 -7.58 -12.23
C TRP A 154 -8.73 -8.33 -13.35
N TYR A 155 -8.00 -9.08 -14.16
CA TYR A 155 -8.53 -9.80 -15.32
C TYR A 155 -8.37 -11.32 -15.24
N HIS A 156 -7.72 -11.83 -14.21
CA HIS A 156 -7.61 -13.26 -13.95
C HIS A 156 -8.69 -13.72 -12.97
N THR A 157 -9.31 -14.84 -13.29
CA THR A 157 -10.13 -15.56 -12.31
C THR A 157 -9.26 -16.48 -11.48
N ARG A 158 -9.64 -16.68 -10.22
CA ARG A 158 -8.98 -17.66 -9.35
C ARG A 158 -9.25 -19.09 -9.77
N ASP A 159 -10.36 -19.33 -10.44
CA ASP A 159 -10.63 -20.58 -11.14
C ASP A 159 -10.10 -20.46 -12.57
N MET A 160 -9.22 -21.32 -12.96
CA MET A 160 -8.60 -21.36 -14.31
C MET A 160 -9.62 -21.57 -15.45
N GLN A 161 -10.92 -21.63 -15.16
CA GLN A 161 -11.99 -21.98 -16.10
C GLN A 161 -12.75 -20.76 -16.67
N THR A 162 -12.70 -19.63 -15.99
CA THR A 162 -13.40 -18.41 -16.45
C THR A 162 -12.39 -17.34 -16.80
N GLN A 163 -12.10 -17.14 -18.07
CA GLN A 163 -11.29 -16.00 -18.50
C GLN A 163 -12.14 -14.75 -18.52
N ASN A 164 -11.92 -13.83 -17.60
CA ASN A 164 -12.42 -12.47 -17.74
C ASN A 164 -11.51 -11.74 -18.74
N TYR A 165 -11.99 -11.64 -19.98
CA TYR A 165 -11.34 -10.81 -20.97
C TYR A 165 -11.59 -9.34 -20.62
N LEU A 166 -10.67 -8.75 -19.90
CA LEU A 166 -10.47 -7.31 -20.01
C LEU A 166 -9.63 -7.08 -21.26
N ASP A 167 -10.16 -6.27 -22.14
CA ASP A 167 -9.41 -5.82 -23.29
C ASP A 167 -8.11 -5.20 -22.80
N LYS A 168 -6.97 -5.70 -23.27
CA LYS A 168 -5.63 -5.19 -22.89
C LYS A 168 -5.51 -3.68 -23.13
N ASN A 169 -6.31 -3.14 -24.05
CA ASN A 169 -6.35 -1.72 -24.35
C ASN A 169 -6.97 -0.88 -23.21
N LEU A 170 -7.88 -1.46 -22.40
CA LEU A 170 -8.45 -0.79 -21.23
C LEU A 170 -7.45 -0.64 -20.09
N CYS A 171 -6.51 -1.58 -19.93
CA CYS A 171 -5.43 -1.47 -18.95
C CYS A 171 -4.53 -0.25 -19.24
N LEU A 172 -4.20 -0.01 -20.52
CA LEU A 172 -3.37 1.13 -20.93
C LEU A 172 -4.05 2.49 -20.70
N ILE A 173 -5.38 2.55 -20.85
CA ILE A 173 -6.15 3.79 -20.61
C ILE A 173 -6.19 4.10 -19.11
N PHE A 174 -6.31 3.09 -18.24
CA PHE A 174 -6.26 3.28 -16.80
C PHE A 174 -4.91 3.81 -16.34
N ASP A 175 -3.83 3.21 -16.79
CA ASP A 175 -2.47 3.64 -16.46
C ASP A 175 -2.24 5.10 -16.87
N GLN A 176 -2.68 5.50 -18.06
CA GLN A 176 -2.53 6.88 -18.53
C GLN A 176 -3.41 7.90 -17.80
N TYR A 177 -4.63 7.54 -17.39
CA TYR A 177 -5.55 8.47 -16.74
C TYR A 177 -5.10 8.84 -15.32
N PHE A 178 -4.49 7.92 -14.60
CA PHE A 178 -3.97 8.18 -13.25
C PHE A 178 -2.68 8.99 -13.23
N PHE A 179 -1.86 8.91 -14.29
CA PHE A 179 -0.60 9.65 -14.38
C PHE A 179 -0.76 11.09 -14.89
N LEU A 180 -1.93 11.49 -15.39
CA LEU A 180 -2.13 12.80 -16.04
C LEU A 180 -2.76 13.85 -15.12
N LYS A 181 -3.02 13.57 -13.86
CA LYS A 181 -3.52 14.58 -12.95
C LYS A 181 -2.35 15.33 -12.32
N ASP A 182 -2.33 16.63 -12.57
CA ASP A 182 -1.31 17.62 -12.23
C ASP A 182 -0.41 17.30 -11.03
N GLU A 183 0.90 17.35 -11.25
CA GLU A 183 1.95 17.15 -10.24
C GLU A 183 1.95 18.19 -9.11
N ALA A 184 1.17 19.25 -9.21
CA ALA A 184 1.28 20.41 -8.31
C ALA A 184 0.65 20.22 -6.92
N ASP A 185 -0.34 19.31 -6.77
CA ASP A 185 -1.07 19.12 -5.50
C ASP A 185 -1.13 17.66 -5.03
N CYS A 186 -0.40 16.75 -5.64
CA CYS A 186 -0.42 15.35 -5.23
C CYS A 186 0.45 15.10 -4.01
N HIS A 187 -0.18 14.97 -2.86
CA HIS A 187 0.44 14.41 -1.65
C HIS A 187 0.56 12.87 -1.72
N TYR A 188 0.45 12.29 -2.92
CA TYR A 188 0.46 10.86 -3.18
C TYR A 188 1.80 10.42 -3.76
N TYR A 189 2.41 9.43 -3.15
CA TYR A 189 3.49 8.69 -3.77
C TYR A 189 2.93 7.41 -4.35
N ILE A 190 2.87 7.32 -5.68
CA ILE A 190 2.56 6.07 -6.36
C ILE A 190 3.89 5.34 -6.52
N THR A 191 4.14 4.37 -5.67
CA THR A 191 5.25 3.44 -5.88
C THR A 191 4.81 2.42 -6.92
N VAL A 192 5.12 2.70 -8.19
CA VAL A 192 4.94 1.71 -9.26
C VAL A 192 6.02 0.66 -9.09
N GLY A 193 5.72 -0.40 -8.37
CA GLY A 193 6.50 -1.62 -8.50
C GLY A 193 6.20 -2.22 -9.88
N PRO A 194 7.21 -2.53 -10.73
CA PRO A 194 6.94 -3.20 -11.98
C PRO A 194 6.38 -4.58 -11.66
N VAL A 195 5.08 -4.79 -11.87
CA VAL A 195 4.54 -6.14 -12.04
C VAL A 195 5.10 -6.63 -13.38
N LEU A 196 6.29 -7.21 -13.33
CA LEU A 196 6.86 -7.90 -14.48
C LEU A 196 5.86 -9.00 -14.85
N PRO A 197 5.37 -9.05 -16.10
CA PRO A 197 4.57 -10.17 -16.53
C PRO A 197 5.45 -11.41 -16.40
N LEU A 198 5.01 -12.37 -15.60
CA LEU A 198 5.61 -13.70 -15.58
C LEU A 198 5.59 -14.21 -17.02
N ARG A 199 6.75 -14.19 -17.67
CA ARG A 199 6.93 -14.86 -18.95
C ARG A 199 6.78 -16.35 -18.65
N HIS A 200 5.60 -16.89 -18.90
CA HIS A 200 5.46 -18.32 -19.08
C HIS A 200 6.25 -18.69 -20.33
N GLY A 201 7.43 -19.25 -20.09
CA GLY A 201 8.20 -19.87 -21.15
C GLY A 201 7.36 -20.99 -21.75
N LEU A 202 6.95 -20.80 -22.99
CA LEU A 202 6.48 -21.89 -23.83
C LEU A 202 7.68 -22.85 -24.06
N ARG A 203 7.51 -24.07 -23.62
CA ARG A 203 8.02 -25.28 -24.27
C ARG A 203 6.88 -26.25 -24.42
#